data_ed58bc24fcc5a8f9e1959b1e7913536e
#
_entry.id   ed58bc24fcc5a8f9e1959b1e7913536e
#
_cell.length_a   1.000
_cell.length_b   1.000
_cell.length_c   1.000
_cell.angle_alpha   90.00
_cell.angle_beta   90.00
_cell.angle_gamma   90.00
#
_symmetry.space_group_name_H-M   'P 1'
#
loop_
_entity.id
_entity.type
_entity.pdbx_description
1 polymer ?
#
loop_
_entity_poly.entity_id
_entity_poly.type
_entity_poly.pdbx_seq_one_letter_code
_entity_poly.pdbx_strand_id
1 'polypeptide(L)'
;MELLRIGNQQAPRDEAVEYARVYLQSPGGGWAYPAYDGYQRASALGPLTDADLLAPILLNVPHFDLPAYYGLLAEIPYFQGILDQLDPDLSLAKATVEDLVLIGQLFAGIDAKRFAGASATIVSKLLHRKRPALIPLQDAQVRACYQLGADAPLPVDTGRSWAEFVPLLATHIQIDLVGQLDTWEEIADLAPGPSISPLRAFDIVAWWMGGRVQR
;
A
#
# COMPACT_ATOMS: atom_id res chain seq x y z
N MET A 1 -25.43 -11.35 -8.78
CA MET A 1 -24.11 -11.51 -8.16
C MET A 1 -23.42 -10.17 -8.24
N GLU A 2 -23.12 -9.58 -7.11
CA GLU A 2 -22.43 -8.31 -7.01
C GLU A 2 -20.95 -8.49 -7.36
N LEU A 3 -20.41 -7.60 -8.18
CA LEU A 3 -19.00 -7.62 -8.59
C LEU A 3 -18.23 -6.52 -7.87
N LEU A 4 -17.11 -6.89 -7.31
CA LEU A 4 -16.12 -5.98 -6.77
C LEU A 4 -15.11 -5.66 -7.88
N ARG A 5 -14.73 -4.39 -7.97
CA ARG A 5 -13.82 -3.89 -9.02
C ARG A 5 -12.58 -3.24 -8.42
N ILE A 6 -11.42 -3.57 -8.99
CA ILE A 6 -10.12 -2.92 -8.70
C ILE A 6 -9.38 -2.69 -10.02
N GLY A 7 -9.22 -1.44 -10.41
CA GLY A 7 -8.70 -1.08 -11.73
C GLY A 7 -9.58 -1.63 -12.84
N ASN A 8 -9.01 -2.44 -13.73
CA ASN A 8 -9.75 -3.15 -14.77
C ASN A 8 -10.08 -4.61 -14.40
N GLN A 9 -9.78 -5.04 -13.17
CA GLN A 9 -10.08 -6.38 -12.70
C GLN A 9 -11.42 -6.42 -11.99
N GLN A 10 -12.10 -7.57 -12.09
CA GLN A 10 -13.37 -7.82 -11.42
C GLN A 10 -13.37 -9.21 -10.78
N ALA A 11 -14.03 -9.33 -9.65
CA ALA A 11 -14.28 -10.60 -8.97
C ALA A 11 -15.66 -10.59 -8.31
N PRO A 12 -16.29 -11.75 -8.08
CA PRO A 12 -17.45 -11.84 -7.20
C PRO A 12 -17.11 -11.28 -5.82
N ARG A 13 -17.98 -10.39 -5.32
CA ARG A 13 -17.78 -9.76 -4.01
C ARG A 13 -17.61 -10.79 -2.91
N ASP A 14 -18.43 -11.83 -2.92
CA ASP A 14 -18.42 -12.88 -1.89
C ASP A 14 -17.09 -13.66 -1.89
N GLU A 15 -16.48 -13.90 -3.07
CA GLU A 15 -15.14 -14.53 -3.16
C GLU A 15 -14.06 -13.62 -2.56
N ALA A 16 -14.14 -12.32 -2.81
CA ALA A 16 -13.20 -11.35 -2.28
C ALA A 16 -13.27 -11.24 -0.75
N VAL A 17 -14.49 -11.19 -0.21
CA VAL A 17 -14.73 -11.15 1.24
C VAL A 17 -14.24 -12.44 1.89
N GLU A 18 -14.50 -13.61 1.29
CA GLU A 18 -14.04 -14.88 1.83
C GLU A 18 -12.52 -15.01 1.80
N TYR A 19 -11.88 -14.57 0.71
CA TYR A 19 -10.41 -14.51 0.65
C TYR A 19 -9.83 -13.63 1.77
N ALA A 20 -10.39 -12.44 1.96
CA ALA A 20 -9.96 -11.53 3.02
C ALA A 20 -10.19 -12.11 4.42
N ARG A 21 -11.30 -12.81 4.63
CA ARG A 21 -11.59 -13.53 5.87
C ARG A 21 -10.52 -14.56 6.18
N VAL A 22 -10.17 -15.41 5.21
CA VAL A 22 -9.10 -16.40 5.37
C VAL A 22 -7.77 -15.73 5.70
N TYR A 23 -7.43 -14.65 5.00
CA TYR A 23 -6.20 -13.88 5.23
C TYR A 23 -6.13 -13.32 6.66
N LEU A 24 -7.22 -12.74 7.13
CA LEU A 24 -7.29 -12.04 8.43
C LEU A 24 -7.48 -12.98 9.62
N GLN A 25 -8.15 -14.12 9.44
CA GLN A 25 -8.56 -15.00 10.53
C GLN A 25 -7.77 -16.31 10.63
N SER A 26 -6.73 -16.50 9.79
CA SER A 26 -5.86 -17.67 9.81
C SER A 26 -4.43 -17.33 10.26
N PRO A 27 -4.21 -16.93 11.52
CA PRO A 27 -2.87 -16.56 11.99
C PRO A 27 -1.93 -17.76 11.87
N GLY A 28 -0.70 -17.49 11.43
CA GLY A 28 0.31 -18.53 11.21
C GLY A 28 0.23 -19.26 9.87
N GLY A 29 -0.75 -18.95 9.00
CA GLY A 29 -0.88 -19.51 7.65
C GLY A 29 0.06 -18.92 6.60
N GLY A 30 1.14 -18.25 7.00
CA GLY A 30 2.06 -17.56 6.09
C GLY A 30 1.60 -16.16 5.66
N TRP A 31 0.47 -15.70 6.20
CA TRP A 31 -0.07 -14.36 5.96
C TRP A 31 0.67 -13.30 6.80
N ALA A 32 0.76 -12.08 6.26
CA ALA A 32 1.41 -10.97 6.96
C ALA A 32 0.60 -10.44 8.15
N TYR A 33 -0.71 -10.62 8.14
CA TYR A 33 -1.58 -10.29 9.27
C TYR A 33 -1.49 -11.38 10.35
N PRO A 34 -1.42 -11.05 11.65
CA PRO A 34 -1.45 -9.70 12.22
C PRO A 34 -0.05 -9.04 12.39
N ALA A 35 1.02 -9.71 11.98
CA ALA A 35 2.38 -9.29 12.28
C ALA A 35 2.70 -7.89 11.72
N TYR A 36 2.45 -7.65 10.44
CA TYR A 36 2.68 -6.36 9.82
C TYR A 36 1.76 -5.28 10.37
N ASP A 37 0.47 -5.57 10.44
CA ASP A 37 -0.55 -4.59 10.81
C ASP A 37 -0.50 -4.21 12.29
N GLY A 38 0.07 -5.08 13.14
CA GLY A 38 0.34 -4.83 14.57
C GLY A 38 1.71 -4.22 14.87
N TYR A 39 2.64 -4.25 13.92
CA TYR A 39 4.02 -3.82 14.16
C TYR A 39 4.07 -2.32 14.47
N GLN A 40 4.77 -1.94 15.57
CA GLN A 40 4.95 -0.55 16.00
C GLN A 40 3.64 0.28 16.04
N ARG A 41 2.50 -0.37 16.34
CA ARG A 41 1.17 0.27 16.27
C ARG A 41 1.05 1.50 17.17
N ALA A 42 1.60 1.46 18.37
CA ALA A 42 1.54 2.56 19.33
C ALA A 42 2.24 3.85 18.83
N SER A 43 3.21 3.70 17.91
CA SER A 43 3.95 4.82 17.30
C SER A 43 3.60 5.06 15.82
N ALA A 44 2.52 4.44 15.31
CA ALA A 44 2.19 4.51 13.89
C ALA A 44 2.06 5.95 13.37
N LEU A 45 1.42 6.84 14.13
CA LEU A 45 1.23 8.24 13.77
C LEU A 45 2.37 9.17 14.28
N GLY A 46 3.31 8.62 15.04
CA GLY A 46 4.49 9.35 15.53
C GLY A 46 5.59 9.52 14.47
N PRO A 47 6.73 10.11 14.87
CA PRO A 47 7.89 10.24 13.99
C PRO A 47 8.37 8.89 13.44
N LEU A 48 8.95 8.92 12.24
CA LEU A 48 9.59 7.76 11.64
C LEU A 48 10.88 7.43 12.42
N THR A 49 11.05 6.17 12.76
CA THR A 49 12.21 5.66 13.51
C THR A 49 12.91 4.54 12.72
N ASP A 50 14.12 4.16 13.18
CA ASP A 50 14.86 3.02 12.65
C ASP A 50 14.09 1.70 12.78
N ALA A 51 13.32 1.54 13.85
CA ALA A 51 12.48 0.35 14.03
C ALA A 51 11.40 0.22 12.94
N ASP A 52 10.84 1.33 12.47
CA ASP A 52 9.83 1.31 11.40
C ASP A 52 10.39 0.75 10.09
N LEU A 53 11.70 0.89 9.84
CA LEU A 53 12.36 0.39 8.64
C LEU A 53 12.26 -1.14 8.49
N LEU A 54 11.98 -1.85 9.55
CA LEU A 54 11.85 -3.31 9.52
C LEU A 54 10.44 -3.78 9.10
N ALA A 55 9.46 -2.89 9.05
CA ALA A 55 8.09 -3.23 8.67
C ALA A 55 7.98 -3.98 7.32
N PRO A 56 8.72 -3.63 6.25
CA PRO A 56 8.66 -4.34 4.97
C PRO A 56 8.95 -5.84 5.07
N ILE A 57 9.79 -6.28 6.01
CA ILE A 57 10.12 -7.70 6.21
C ILE A 57 8.86 -8.51 6.54
N LEU A 58 7.94 -7.93 7.32
CA LEU A 58 6.71 -8.58 7.74
C LEU A 58 5.66 -8.71 6.62
N LEU A 59 5.91 -8.06 5.48
CA LEU A 59 5.15 -8.25 4.21
C LEU A 59 5.94 -9.08 3.20
N ASN A 60 6.81 -9.97 3.66
CA ASN A 60 7.55 -10.92 2.83
C ASN A 60 8.33 -10.27 1.68
N VAL A 61 9.04 -9.17 1.95
CA VAL A 61 9.93 -8.56 0.95
C VAL A 61 11.23 -9.34 0.88
N PRO A 62 11.49 -10.10 -0.20
CA PRO A 62 12.60 -11.06 -0.25
C PRO A 62 13.99 -10.41 -0.34
N HIS A 63 14.08 -9.14 -0.68
CA HIS A 63 15.35 -8.44 -0.95
C HIS A 63 15.54 -7.19 -0.06
N PHE A 64 15.03 -7.23 1.17
CA PHE A 64 15.33 -6.20 2.14
C PHE A 64 16.60 -6.58 2.90
N ASP A 65 17.73 -6.03 2.48
CA ASP A 65 19.06 -6.29 2.99
C ASP A 65 19.65 -5.09 3.76
N LEU A 66 20.85 -5.25 4.31
CA LEU A 66 21.52 -4.18 5.04
C LEU A 66 21.79 -2.92 4.20
N PRO A 67 22.20 -2.98 2.91
CA PRO A 67 22.28 -1.81 2.05
C PRO A 67 20.96 -1.04 1.96
N ALA A 68 19.83 -1.74 1.78
CA ALA A 68 18.50 -1.12 1.77
C ALA A 68 18.13 -0.50 3.12
N TYR A 69 18.42 -1.19 4.21
CA TYR A 69 18.20 -0.67 5.57
C TYR A 69 18.98 0.62 5.81
N TYR A 70 20.30 0.62 5.57
CA TYR A 70 21.13 1.81 5.79
C TYR A 70 20.82 2.94 4.81
N GLY A 71 20.45 2.61 3.57
CA GLY A 71 19.98 3.60 2.60
C GLY A 71 18.72 4.32 3.06
N LEU A 72 17.75 3.59 3.62
CA LEU A 72 16.53 4.18 4.17
C LEU A 72 16.78 4.91 5.49
N LEU A 73 17.66 4.38 6.34
CA LEU A 73 18.02 5.00 7.63
C LEU A 73 18.58 6.43 7.43
N ALA A 74 19.43 6.60 6.43
CA ALA A 74 20.00 7.91 6.09
C ALA A 74 18.94 8.92 5.62
N GLU A 75 17.81 8.43 5.10
CA GLU A 75 16.75 9.24 4.50
C GLU A 75 15.53 9.45 5.42
N ILE A 76 15.57 9.00 6.67
CA ILE A 76 14.51 9.27 7.66
C ILE A 76 14.15 10.76 7.72
N PRO A 77 15.11 11.72 7.77
CA PRO A 77 14.77 13.14 7.78
C PRO A 77 14.02 13.62 6.52
N TYR A 78 14.34 13.05 5.36
CA TYR A 78 13.64 13.35 4.10
C TYR A 78 12.18 12.89 4.17
N PHE A 79 11.94 11.63 4.53
CA PHE A 79 10.58 11.11 4.67
C PHE A 79 9.79 11.87 5.72
N GLN A 80 10.40 12.13 6.88
CA GLN A 80 9.73 12.83 7.97
C GLN A 80 9.32 14.24 7.56
N GLY A 81 10.18 14.99 6.88
CA GLY A 81 9.86 16.34 6.43
C GLY A 81 8.67 16.43 5.46
N ILE A 82 8.37 15.34 4.72
CA ILE A 82 7.18 15.26 3.87
C ILE A 82 5.99 14.75 4.68
N LEU A 83 6.18 13.73 5.53
CA LEU A 83 5.11 13.19 6.39
C LEU A 83 4.54 14.23 7.34
N ASP A 84 5.34 15.19 7.79
CA ASP A 84 4.93 16.30 8.68
C ASP A 84 4.00 17.33 7.97
N GLN A 85 3.95 17.32 6.65
CA GLN A 85 3.05 18.15 5.84
C GLN A 85 1.69 17.48 5.59
N LEU A 86 1.57 16.18 5.88
CA LEU A 86 0.35 15.39 5.73
C LEU A 86 -0.35 15.24 7.08
N ASP A 87 -1.66 15.49 7.10
CA ASP A 87 -2.46 15.22 8.30
C ASP A 87 -2.33 13.74 8.68
N PRO A 88 -1.92 13.41 9.93
CA PRO A 88 -1.74 12.04 10.37
C PRO A 88 -3.04 11.20 10.33
N ASP A 89 -4.20 11.84 10.45
CA ASP A 89 -5.51 11.19 10.44
C ASP A 89 -6.17 11.19 9.05
N LEU A 90 -5.51 11.76 8.04
CA LEU A 90 -6.02 11.77 6.68
C LEU A 90 -6.13 10.36 6.10
N SER A 91 -7.27 10.06 5.48
CA SER A 91 -7.46 8.84 4.68
C SER A 91 -7.34 9.13 3.19
N LEU A 92 -6.92 8.14 2.41
CA LEU A 92 -6.84 8.24 0.95
C LEU A 92 -8.19 8.61 0.33
N ALA A 93 -9.29 8.12 0.91
CA ALA A 93 -10.64 8.45 0.45
C ALA A 93 -10.96 9.96 0.49
N LYS A 94 -10.26 10.73 1.33
CA LYS A 94 -10.45 12.17 1.53
C LYS A 94 -9.27 13.00 1.05
N ALA A 95 -8.21 12.37 0.55
CA ALA A 95 -6.99 13.05 0.12
C ALA A 95 -7.27 13.98 -1.07
N THR A 96 -6.67 15.15 -1.05
CA THR A 96 -6.70 16.14 -2.14
C THR A 96 -5.61 15.83 -3.18
N VAL A 97 -5.62 16.55 -4.29
CA VAL A 97 -4.56 16.45 -5.31
C VAL A 97 -3.20 16.84 -4.71
N GLU A 98 -3.19 17.86 -3.86
CA GLU A 98 -1.97 18.33 -3.17
C GLU A 98 -1.40 17.25 -2.26
N ASP A 99 -2.25 16.53 -1.51
CA ASP A 99 -1.82 15.40 -0.68
C ASP A 99 -1.22 14.27 -1.54
N LEU A 100 -1.84 13.97 -2.68
CA LEU A 100 -1.33 12.95 -3.60
C LEU A 100 0.02 13.35 -4.20
N VAL A 101 0.25 14.64 -4.46
CA VAL A 101 1.57 15.16 -4.89
C VAL A 101 2.61 14.95 -3.79
N LEU A 102 2.27 15.23 -2.53
CA LEU A 102 3.17 14.96 -1.39
C LEU A 102 3.49 13.47 -1.27
N ILE A 103 2.50 12.58 -1.46
CA ILE A 103 2.75 11.13 -1.52
C ILE A 103 3.74 10.81 -2.65
N GLY A 104 3.60 11.40 -3.83
CA GLY A 104 4.55 11.23 -4.93
C GLY A 104 5.98 11.66 -4.58
N GLN A 105 6.12 12.77 -3.86
CA GLN A 105 7.43 13.25 -3.40
C GLN A 105 8.15 12.24 -2.50
N LEU A 106 7.42 11.48 -1.67
CA LEU A 106 8.01 10.40 -0.86
C LEU A 106 8.75 9.34 -1.71
N PHE A 107 8.39 9.19 -2.98
CA PHE A 107 8.99 8.23 -3.89
C PHE A 107 10.04 8.84 -4.85
N ALA A 108 10.15 10.16 -4.92
CA ALA A 108 11.11 10.84 -5.81
C ALA A 108 12.57 10.48 -5.53
N GLY A 109 12.90 10.12 -4.29
CA GLY A 109 14.23 9.65 -3.92
C GLY A 109 14.66 8.35 -4.62
N ILE A 110 13.70 7.53 -5.10
CA ILE A 110 13.99 6.32 -5.88
C ILE A 110 14.56 6.72 -7.24
N ASP A 111 13.92 7.67 -7.91
CA ASP A 111 14.35 8.19 -9.21
C ASP A 111 15.73 8.84 -9.11
N ALA A 112 15.98 9.56 -8.02
CA ALA A 112 17.26 10.19 -7.70
C ALA A 112 18.31 9.19 -7.16
N LYS A 113 17.99 7.88 -7.05
CA LYS A 113 18.86 6.83 -6.50
C LYS A 113 19.38 7.13 -5.08
N ARG A 114 18.59 7.86 -4.29
CA ARG A 114 18.93 8.19 -2.89
C ARG A 114 18.79 6.98 -1.96
N PHE A 115 17.85 6.08 -2.25
CA PHE A 115 17.54 4.94 -1.41
C PHE A 115 18.31 3.71 -1.89
N ALA A 116 19.58 3.59 -1.50
CA ALA A 116 20.42 2.48 -1.91
C ALA A 116 19.75 1.14 -1.58
N GLY A 117 19.55 0.28 -2.59
CA GLY A 117 18.94 -1.05 -2.43
C GLY A 117 17.43 -1.06 -2.16
N ALA A 118 16.77 0.07 -1.91
CA ALA A 118 15.35 0.12 -1.65
C ALA A 118 14.53 0.35 -2.93
N SER A 119 13.62 -0.58 -3.22
CA SER A 119 12.63 -0.45 -4.31
C SER A 119 11.41 0.34 -3.86
N ALA A 120 10.60 0.78 -4.84
CA ALA A 120 9.30 1.42 -4.56
C ALA A 120 8.36 0.53 -3.72
N THR A 121 8.43 -0.79 -3.89
CA THR A 121 7.69 -1.75 -3.06
C THR A 121 8.13 -1.70 -1.60
N ILE A 122 9.44 -1.62 -1.33
CA ILE A 122 9.97 -1.50 0.04
C ILE A 122 9.50 -0.18 0.66
N VAL A 123 9.68 0.92 -0.08
CA VAL A 123 9.29 2.27 0.38
C VAL A 123 7.79 2.34 0.67
N SER A 124 6.93 1.80 -0.21
CA SER A 124 5.48 1.80 0.03
C SER A 124 5.09 1.03 1.29
N LYS A 125 5.73 -0.11 1.56
CA LYS A 125 5.44 -0.94 2.75
C LYS A 125 5.88 -0.25 4.04
N LEU A 126 7.01 0.46 4.02
CA LEU A 126 7.45 1.30 5.13
C LEU A 126 6.44 2.44 5.39
N LEU A 127 6.12 3.20 4.36
CA LEU A 127 5.30 4.40 4.48
C LEU A 127 3.83 4.09 4.79
N HIS A 128 3.28 3.03 4.20
CA HIS A 128 1.94 2.54 4.55
C HIS A 128 1.85 2.24 6.05
N ARG A 129 2.89 1.63 6.63
CA ARG A 129 2.88 1.34 8.07
C ARG A 129 2.79 2.61 8.92
N LYS A 130 3.34 3.76 8.44
CA LYS A 130 3.26 5.07 9.11
C LYS A 130 1.96 5.83 8.84
N ARG A 131 1.31 5.58 7.70
CA ARG A 131 0.06 6.23 7.28
C ARG A 131 -0.85 5.19 6.64
N PRO A 132 -1.38 4.21 7.42
CA PRO A 132 -2.06 3.04 6.86
C PRO A 132 -3.42 3.34 6.24
N ALA A 133 -4.00 4.52 6.53
CA ALA A 133 -5.24 4.95 5.89
C ALA A 133 -4.99 5.80 4.63
N LEU A 134 -3.76 6.31 4.43
CA LEU A 134 -3.46 7.31 3.40
C LEU A 134 -2.57 6.76 2.28
N ILE A 135 -1.44 6.13 2.62
CA ILE A 135 -0.43 5.73 1.63
C ILE A 135 -0.70 4.32 1.15
N PRO A 136 -1.05 4.11 -0.13
CA PRO A 136 -1.36 2.78 -0.63
C PRO A 136 -0.11 1.90 -0.71
N LEU A 137 -0.28 0.62 -0.42
CA LEU A 137 0.72 -0.38 -0.76
C LEU A 137 0.78 -0.53 -2.29
N GLN A 138 2.00 -0.70 -2.81
CA GLN A 138 2.16 -0.96 -4.22
C GLN A 138 3.25 -2.01 -4.43
N ASP A 139 2.87 -3.12 -5.01
CA ASP A 139 3.74 -4.17 -5.49
C ASP A 139 3.32 -4.63 -6.90
N ALA A 140 3.93 -5.68 -7.39
CA ALA A 140 3.64 -6.15 -8.75
C ALA A 140 2.17 -6.57 -8.92
N GLN A 141 1.56 -7.19 -7.90
CA GLN A 141 0.18 -7.64 -7.95
C GLN A 141 -0.80 -6.46 -7.95
N VAL A 142 -0.64 -5.51 -7.03
CA VAL A 142 -1.48 -4.31 -7.00
C VAL A 142 -1.36 -3.54 -8.32
N ARG A 143 -0.13 -3.35 -8.82
CA ARG A 143 0.07 -2.70 -10.12
C ARG A 143 -0.55 -3.46 -11.28
N ALA A 144 -0.58 -4.79 -11.23
CA ALA A 144 -1.20 -5.61 -12.28
C ALA A 144 -2.69 -5.27 -12.46
N CYS A 145 -3.41 -4.95 -11.38
CA CYS A 145 -4.82 -4.53 -11.47
C CYS A 145 -5.02 -3.25 -12.28
N TYR A 146 -4.00 -2.39 -12.35
CA TYR A 146 -4.09 -1.08 -13.01
C TYR A 146 -3.30 -0.98 -14.31
N GLN A 147 -2.34 -1.86 -14.53
CA GLN A 147 -1.41 -1.74 -15.66
C GLN A 147 -1.56 -2.84 -16.71
N LEU A 148 -2.20 -3.98 -16.38
CA LEU A 148 -2.32 -5.11 -17.29
C LEU A 148 -3.72 -5.19 -17.90
N GLY A 149 -3.78 -5.60 -19.17
CA GLY A 149 -5.01 -5.73 -19.95
C GLY A 149 -5.22 -4.57 -20.92
N ALA A 150 -6.11 -4.77 -21.90
CA ALA A 150 -6.34 -3.81 -22.99
C ALA A 150 -6.91 -2.46 -22.50
N ASP A 151 -7.73 -2.52 -21.45
CA ASP A 151 -8.40 -1.34 -20.88
C ASP A 151 -7.76 -0.91 -19.55
N ALA A 152 -6.46 -1.16 -19.37
CA ALA A 152 -5.73 -0.79 -18.16
C ALA A 152 -5.81 0.73 -17.93
N PRO A 153 -6.29 1.20 -16.76
CA PRO A 153 -6.48 2.62 -16.52
C PRO A 153 -5.15 3.38 -16.40
N LEU A 154 -4.05 2.68 -16.12
CA LEU A 154 -2.72 3.25 -15.96
C LEU A 154 -1.69 2.41 -16.74
N PRO A 155 -1.64 2.47 -18.07
CA PRO A 155 -0.72 1.67 -18.87
C PRO A 155 0.74 1.87 -18.47
N VAL A 156 1.53 0.81 -18.64
CA VAL A 156 2.96 0.85 -18.34
C VAL A 156 3.64 1.90 -19.21
N ASP A 157 4.37 2.80 -18.58
CA ASP A 157 5.19 3.81 -19.20
C ASP A 157 6.56 3.82 -18.51
N THR A 158 7.58 3.36 -19.21
CA THR A 158 8.94 3.25 -18.68
C THR A 158 9.67 4.60 -18.55
N GLY A 159 9.14 5.65 -19.15
CA GLY A 159 9.65 7.03 -19.03
C GLY A 159 9.12 7.76 -17.81
N ARG A 160 8.07 7.22 -17.16
CA ARG A 160 7.44 7.85 -16.01
C ARG A 160 8.25 7.60 -14.74
N SER A 161 8.57 8.68 -14.03
CA SER A 161 9.22 8.61 -12.70
C SER A 161 8.28 8.04 -11.64
N TRP A 162 8.82 7.57 -10.51
CA TRP A 162 8.01 7.15 -9.37
C TRP A 162 7.24 8.30 -8.75
N ALA A 163 7.83 9.49 -8.75
CA ALA A 163 7.15 10.71 -8.29
C ALA A 163 5.90 11.05 -9.09
N GLU A 164 5.87 10.72 -10.40
CA GLU A 164 4.70 10.89 -11.26
C GLU A 164 3.75 9.70 -11.21
N PHE A 165 4.29 8.49 -11.11
CA PHE A 165 3.51 7.26 -11.14
C PHE A 165 2.64 7.09 -9.88
N VAL A 166 3.23 7.33 -8.70
CA VAL A 166 2.54 7.02 -7.43
C VAL A 166 1.29 7.88 -7.21
N PRO A 167 1.28 9.20 -7.48
CA PRO A 167 0.05 10.00 -7.42
C PRO A 167 -1.04 9.50 -8.35
N LEU A 168 -0.68 9.12 -9.58
CA LEU A 168 -1.65 8.58 -10.55
C LEU A 168 -2.25 7.26 -10.07
N LEU A 169 -1.41 6.34 -9.58
CA LEU A 169 -1.88 5.09 -9.00
C LEU A 169 -2.78 5.33 -7.79
N ALA A 170 -2.39 6.24 -6.90
CA ALA A 170 -3.17 6.60 -5.71
C ALA A 170 -4.52 7.22 -6.09
N THR A 171 -4.58 8.03 -7.15
CA THR A 171 -5.85 8.56 -7.69
C THR A 171 -6.79 7.44 -8.15
N HIS A 172 -6.29 6.45 -8.89
CA HIS A 172 -7.11 5.33 -9.34
C HIS A 172 -7.55 4.44 -8.16
N ILE A 173 -6.66 4.20 -7.19
CA ILE A 173 -7.00 3.48 -5.96
C ILE A 173 -8.07 4.25 -5.17
N GLN A 174 -7.96 5.57 -5.07
CA GLN A 174 -8.95 6.42 -4.39
C GLN A 174 -10.34 6.29 -5.02
N ILE A 175 -10.43 6.30 -6.36
CA ILE A 175 -11.70 6.12 -7.09
C ILE A 175 -12.33 4.77 -6.75
N ASP A 176 -11.56 3.69 -6.81
CA ASP A 176 -12.06 2.34 -6.51
C ASP A 176 -12.41 2.17 -5.03
N LEU A 177 -11.60 2.78 -4.14
CA LEU A 177 -11.83 2.76 -2.69
C LEU A 177 -13.13 3.48 -2.32
N VAL A 178 -13.34 4.69 -2.82
CA VAL A 178 -14.53 5.49 -2.53
C VAL A 178 -15.78 4.87 -3.15
N GLY A 179 -15.66 4.35 -4.38
CA GLY A 179 -16.80 3.75 -5.09
C GLY A 179 -17.37 2.49 -4.44
N GLN A 180 -16.65 1.88 -3.52
CA GLN A 180 -17.04 0.61 -2.86
C GLN A 180 -16.67 0.64 -1.35
N LEU A 181 -16.72 1.82 -0.71
CA LEU A 181 -16.22 2.04 0.65
C LEU A 181 -16.85 1.09 1.68
N ASP A 182 -18.17 0.90 1.61
CA ASP A 182 -18.90 0.02 2.53
C ASP A 182 -18.34 -1.42 2.51
N THR A 183 -17.92 -1.91 1.34
CA THR A 183 -17.31 -3.25 1.23
C THR A 183 -15.93 -3.29 1.90
N TRP A 184 -15.15 -2.24 1.75
CA TRP A 184 -13.83 -2.18 2.38
C TRP A 184 -13.90 -2.02 3.89
N GLU A 185 -14.90 -1.31 4.39
CA GLU A 185 -15.21 -1.21 5.83
C GLU A 185 -15.65 -2.56 6.38
N GLU A 186 -16.57 -3.26 5.70
CA GLU A 186 -16.98 -4.62 6.08
C GLU A 186 -15.78 -5.58 6.15
N ILE A 187 -14.88 -5.55 5.15
CA ILE A 187 -13.68 -6.40 5.15
C ILE A 187 -12.74 -6.00 6.29
N ALA A 188 -12.57 -4.71 6.56
CA ALA A 188 -11.73 -4.24 7.65
C ALA A 188 -12.24 -4.72 9.02
N ASP A 189 -13.55 -4.79 9.20
CA ASP A 189 -14.22 -5.28 10.43
C ASP A 189 -14.03 -6.79 10.65
N LEU A 190 -13.61 -7.56 9.63
CA LEU A 190 -13.25 -8.97 9.80
C LEU A 190 -11.97 -9.18 10.61
N ALA A 191 -11.14 -8.15 10.79
CA ALA A 191 -9.87 -8.25 11.50
C ALA A 191 -10.10 -8.43 13.01
N PRO A 192 -9.71 -9.57 13.61
CA PRO A 192 -9.93 -9.83 15.04
C PRO A 192 -9.05 -8.95 15.94
N GLY A 193 -8.04 -8.32 15.40
CA GLY A 193 -7.07 -7.43 16.04
C GLY A 193 -5.62 -7.76 15.66
N PRO A 194 -4.84 -6.76 15.32
CA PRO A 194 -5.09 -5.32 15.28
C PRO A 194 -6.10 -4.91 14.19
N SER A 195 -6.85 -3.80 14.39
CA SER A 195 -7.74 -3.26 13.36
C SER A 195 -6.93 -2.76 12.15
N ILE A 196 -7.50 -2.87 10.97
CA ILE A 196 -6.92 -2.38 9.72
C ILE A 196 -7.80 -1.26 9.13
N SER A 197 -7.23 -0.46 8.23
CA SER A 197 -7.98 0.57 7.50
C SER A 197 -8.73 -0.04 6.30
N PRO A 198 -9.77 0.64 5.78
CA PRO A 198 -10.39 0.28 4.50
C PRO A 198 -9.38 0.20 3.34
N LEU A 199 -8.36 1.07 3.33
CA LEU A 199 -7.27 0.99 2.35
C LEU A 199 -6.44 -0.29 2.48
N ARG A 200 -6.20 -0.77 3.69
CA ARG A 200 -5.50 -2.05 3.91
C ARG A 200 -6.37 -3.24 3.51
N ALA A 201 -7.67 -3.18 3.78
CA ALA A 201 -8.63 -4.18 3.30
C ALA A 201 -8.64 -4.26 1.77
N PHE A 202 -8.68 -3.10 1.11
CA PHE A 202 -8.53 -2.97 -0.34
C PHE A 202 -7.24 -3.63 -0.83
N ASP A 203 -6.08 -3.34 -0.21
CA ASP A 203 -4.79 -3.90 -0.61
C ASP A 203 -4.74 -5.43 -0.56
N ILE A 204 -5.29 -6.04 0.50
CA ILE A 204 -5.37 -7.50 0.64
C ILE A 204 -6.08 -8.13 -0.55
N VAL A 205 -7.20 -7.56 -0.97
CA VAL A 205 -7.99 -8.05 -2.09
C VAL A 205 -7.31 -7.72 -3.42
N ALA A 206 -6.75 -6.53 -3.57
CA ALA A 206 -6.01 -6.12 -4.77
C ALA A 206 -4.82 -7.05 -5.05
N TRP A 207 -4.09 -7.42 -4.00
CA TRP A 207 -2.99 -8.38 -4.11
C TRP A 207 -3.45 -9.74 -4.62
N TRP A 208 -4.57 -10.25 -4.11
CA TRP A 208 -5.17 -11.51 -4.56
C TRP A 208 -5.63 -11.43 -6.02
N MET A 209 -6.36 -10.37 -6.38
CA MET A 209 -6.87 -10.20 -7.74
C MET A 209 -5.74 -10.08 -8.76
N GLY A 210 -4.73 -9.25 -8.46
CA GLY A 210 -3.58 -9.07 -9.34
C GLY A 210 -2.73 -10.32 -9.51
N GLY A 211 -2.64 -11.17 -8.47
CA GLY A 211 -1.96 -12.47 -8.56
C GLY A 211 -2.67 -13.48 -9.49
N ARG A 212 -3.95 -13.30 -9.78
CA ARG A 212 -4.71 -14.12 -10.75
C ARG A 212 -4.46 -13.69 -12.19
N VAL A 213 -4.14 -12.43 -12.43
CA VAL A 213 -3.88 -11.87 -13.76
C VAL A 213 -2.53 -12.29 -14.31
N GLN A 214 -1.58 -12.54 -13.43
CA GLN A 214 -0.19 -12.87 -13.80
C GLN A 214 0.03 -14.38 -14.05
N ARG A 215 -1.00 -15.19 -13.88
CA ARG A 215 -0.97 -16.65 -14.16
C ARG A 215 -1.54 -16.96 -15.52
#